data_97769892116794eba02146ac4b9082c2
#
_entry.id   97769892116794eba02146ac4b9082c2
#
_cell.length_a   1.000
_cell.length_b   1.000
_cell.length_c   1.000
_cell.angle_alpha   90.00
_cell.angle_beta   90.00
_cell.angle_gamma   90.00
#
_symmetry.space_group_name_H-M   'P 1'
#
loop_
_entity.id
_entity.type
_entity.pdbx_description
1 polymer ?
#
loop_
_entity_poly.entity_id
_entity_poly.type
_entity_poly.pdbx_seq_one_letter_code
_entity_poly.pdbx_strand_id
1 'polypeptide(L)'
;MKKLLYAALLLGATLQFTACENDDSSAKPKQRYDLSQGMVISNEGNWGSNNASISLYYTNGDSLANDVYNKVNKDVLGDVLQSITIADTSAYLMVNASNKIIVTSKYSCKKYASITVAGPRYMVANGKTGYVTAWTNNEVAVVDLTTNKVTGSIKVGTGPEGLIVNGGKLYVANSGGYGKDNTVSVIDVKTNAVVKTISVADCPKAFAVDKNGSIWVVCAGYTDWTTPANSTSGALCKINPSTYEVSKIGIAGFNPDKLQINSAKDKLYYGGSYGAPGIYQMDIAATAAPANPFVSGSFYGFAINPSNGEIMAMVADWKVAANNKMVRYSATGSKIKEYVVGVGPNSGYFFN
;
A
#
# COMPACT_ATOMS: atom_id res chain seq x y z
N MET A 1 30.71 103.10 -5.22
CA MET A 1 31.54 101.86 -5.05
C MET A 1 30.56 100.74 -4.89
N LYS A 2 30.60 99.82 -5.87
CA LYS A 2 29.61 98.75 -6.10
C LYS A 2 29.81 97.60 -5.15
N LYS A 3 28.73 97.11 -4.52
CA LYS A 3 28.71 95.80 -3.91
C LYS A 3 27.57 94.98 -4.54
N LEU A 4 27.97 93.92 -5.25
CA LEU A 4 27.10 92.91 -5.81
C LEU A 4 26.62 92.02 -4.66
N LEU A 5 25.30 91.78 -4.57
CA LEU A 5 24.69 90.71 -3.79
C LEU A 5 24.39 89.54 -4.77
N TYR A 6 24.99 88.39 -4.49
CA TYR A 6 24.60 87.14 -5.14
C TYR A 6 23.48 86.50 -4.28
N ALA A 7 22.30 86.35 -4.85
CA ALA A 7 21.24 85.53 -4.32
C ALA A 7 21.43 84.07 -4.79
N ALA A 8 21.69 83.15 -3.88
CA ALA A 8 21.71 81.74 -4.17
C ALA A 8 20.29 81.15 -4.09
N LEU A 9 19.76 80.71 -5.23
CA LEU A 9 18.52 79.94 -5.26
C LEU A 9 18.84 78.51 -4.79
N LEU A 10 18.33 78.07 -3.66
CA LEU A 10 18.28 76.66 -3.22
C LEU A 10 17.06 76.05 -3.86
N LEU A 11 17.25 75.18 -4.89
CA LEU A 11 16.24 74.26 -5.39
C LEU A 11 16.18 73.10 -4.41
N GLY A 12 15.12 73.04 -3.60
CA GLY A 12 14.80 71.88 -2.77
C GLY A 12 14.22 70.77 -3.66
N ALA A 13 15.01 69.77 -3.95
CA ALA A 13 14.53 68.52 -4.51
C ALA A 13 13.86 67.68 -3.37
N THR A 14 12.54 67.67 -3.34
CA THR A 14 11.76 66.72 -2.51
C THR A 14 11.89 65.35 -3.13
N LEU A 15 12.79 64.51 -2.59
CA LEU A 15 12.77 63.09 -2.83
C LEU A 15 11.50 62.51 -2.20
N GLN A 16 10.50 62.25 -3.04
CA GLN A 16 9.41 61.36 -2.66
C GLN A 16 9.95 59.93 -2.60
N PHE A 17 10.18 59.45 -1.40
CA PHE A 17 10.29 58.02 -1.16
C PHE A 17 8.91 57.43 -1.35
N THR A 18 8.65 56.87 -2.52
CA THR A 18 7.59 55.86 -2.68
C THR A 18 8.03 54.68 -1.83
N ALA A 19 7.40 54.54 -0.65
CA ALA A 19 7.46 53.28 0.06
C ALA A 19 6.92 52.19 -0.87
N CYS A 20 7.80 51.35 -1.39
CA CYS A 20 7.35 50.05 -1.88
C CYS A 20 6.66 49.39 -0.70
N GLU A 21 5.35 49.30 -0.73
CA GLU A 21 4.65 48.28 0.03
C GLU A 21 5.34 46.96 -0.29
N ASN A 22 6.11 46.47 0.66
CA ASN A 22 6.51 45.08 0.67
C ASN A 22 5.22 44.28 0.72
N ASP A 23 4.79 43.84 -0.46
CA ASP A 23 3.82 42.78 -0.60
C ASP A 23 4.45 41.55 0.06
N ASP A 24 4.30 41.48 1.37
CA ASP A 24 4.72 40.35 2.21
C ASP A 24 3.76 39.20 1.94
N SER A 25 3.64 38.86 0.66
CA SER A 25 3.10 37.60 0.22
C SER A 25 4.16 36.52 0.53
N SER A 26 4.42 36.32 1.82
CA SER A 26 4.96 35.06 2.31
C SER A 26 3.87 34.00 2.09
N ALA A 27 3.56 33.72 0.81
CA ALA A 27 2.81 32.55 0.44
C ALA A 27 3.57 31.39 1.05
N LYS A 28 3.04 30.85 2.17
CA LYS A 28 3.58 29.63 2.80
C LYS A 28 3.88 28.67 1.68
N PRO A 29 5.10 28.11 1.57
CA PRO A 29 5.45 27.22 0.48
C PRO A 29 4.35 26.16 0.40
N LYS A 30 3.72 26.05 -0.77
CA LYS A 30 2.60 25.12 -1.00
C LYS A 30 3.07 23.76 -0.56
N GLN A 31 2.51 23.18 0.49
CA GLN A 31 2.94 21.92 1.07
C GLN A 31 2.96 20.87 -0.04
N ARG A 32 4.14 20.40 -0.37
CA ARG A 32 4.33 19.39 -1.41
C ARG A 32 4.17 18.02 -0.75
N TYR A 33 3.13 17.29 -1.11
CA TYR A 33 2.91 15.94 -0.62
C TYR A 33 3.75 14.94 -1.43
N ASP A 34 5.01 14.77 -1.02
CA ASP A 34 5.93 13.81 -1.60
C ASP A 34 5.73 12.45 -0.92
N LEU A 35 5.14 11.51 -1.66
CA LEU A 35 4.81 10.18 -1.13
C LEU A 35 6.05 9.34 -0.82
N SER A 36 7.22 9.71 -1.35
CA SER A 36 8.49 9.02 -1.08
C SER A 36 9.16 9.42 0.24
N GLN A 37 8.66 10.45 0.95
CA GLN A 37 9.26 10.98 2.16
C GLN A 37 8.79 10.29 3.45
N GLY A 38 8.12 9.16 3.36
CA GLY A 38 7.62 8.46 4.53
C GLY A 38 6.83 7.21 4.20
N MET A 39 5.79 6.94 4.96
CA MET A 39 4.87 5.84 4.72
C MET A 39 3.54 6.36 4.19
N VAL A 40 3.11 5.83 3.06
CA VAL A 40 1.77 6.08 2.52
C VAL A 40 0.82 5.03 3.06
N ILE A 41 -0.35 5.46 3.53
CA ILE A 41 -1.40 4.59 4.07
C ILE A 41 -2.58 4.61 3.09
N SER A 42 -2.99 3.43 2.64
CA SER A 42 -4.24 3.26 1.91
C SER A 42 -5.40 3.16 2.88
N ASN A 43 -6.38 4.05 2.73
CA ASN A 43 -7.64 4.00 3.47
C ASN A 43 -8.75 3.63 2.49
N GLU A 44 -9.37 2.47 2.69
CA GLU A 44 -10.39 1.94 1.76
C GLU A 44 -11.61 2.85 1.65
N GLY A 45 -11.96 3.49 2.73
CA GLY A 45 -13.26 4.16 2.85
C GLY A 45 -14.39 3.17 3.12
N ASN A 46 -15.62 3.69 3.22
CA ASN A 46 -16.82 2.87 3.30
C ASN A 46 -17.29 2.47 1.91
N TRP A 47 -17.62 1.20 1.70
CA TRP A 47 -18.18 0.71 0.45
C TRP A 47 -19.39 1.54 0.00
N GLY A 48 -19.41 1.96 -1.25
CA GLY A 48 -20.47 2.77 -1.85
C GLY A 48 -20.43 4.28 -1.49
N SER A 49 -19.45 4.72 -0.70
CA SER A 49 -19.39 6.10 -0.20
C SER A 49 -18.41 7.01 -0.96
N ASN A 50 -17.60 6.47 -1.84
CA ASN A 50 -16.56 7.22 -2.59
C ASN A 50 -15.63 8.05 -1.70
N ASN A 51 -15.36 7.60 -0.48
CA ASN A 51 -14.56 8.30 0.53
C ASN A 51 -13.20 7.62 0.80
N ALA A 52 -12.73 6.80 -0.13
CA ALA A 52 -11.36 6.27 -0.10
C ALA A 52 -10.36 7.42 -0.10
N SER A 53 -9.27 7.26 0.64
CA SER A 53 -8.29 8.33 0.81
C SER A 53 -6.86 7.83 1.00
N ILE A 54 -5.90 8.75 0.96
CA ILE A 54 -4.49 8.50 1.29
C ILE A 54 -4.14 9.32 2.51
N SER A 55 -3.51 8.67 3.50
CA SER A 55 -2.78 9.34 4.57
C SER A 55 -1.28 9.20 4.33
N LEU A 56 -0.51 10.25 4.62
CA LEU A 56 0.95 10.25 4.49
C LEU A 56 1.57 10.54 5.86
N TYR A 57 2.28 9.54 6.38
CA TYR A 57 3.05 9.66 7.61
C TYR A 57 4.50 10.01 7.28
N TYR A 58 4.96 11.17 7.73
CA TYR A 58 6.34 11.62 7.57
C TYR A 58 7.20 11.06 8.71
N THR A 59 8.18 10.22 8.38
CA THR A 59 9.10 9.65 9.36
C THR A 59 10.02 10.72 9.97
N ASN A 60 10.41 11.70 9.15
CA ASN A 60 11.10 12.90 9.62
C ASN A 60 10.07 13.89 10.20
N GLY A 61 10.16 14.18 11.51
CA GLY A 61 9.25 15.11 12.17
C GLY A 61 8.00 14.47 12.76
N ASP A 62 7.83 13.15 12.68
CA ASP A 62 6.78 12.36 13.34
C ASP A 62 5.38 12.97 13.20
N SER A 63 5.00 13.30 11.96
CA SER A 63 3.76 13.99 11.63
C SER A 63 2.96 13.25 10.55
N LEU A 64 1.66 13.54 10.47
CA LEU A 64 0.76 12.87 9.53
C LEU A 64 -0.11 13.88 8.78
N ALA A 65 -0.30 13.66 7.49
CA ALA A 65 -1.25 14.38 6.64
C ALA A 65 -2.33 13.41 6.14
N ASN A 66 -3.59 13.73 6.39
CA ASN A 66 -4.74 12.97 5.89
C ASN A 66 -5.31 13.57 4.61
N ASP A 67 -6.04 12.75 3.86
CA ASP A 67 -6.77 13.14 2.65
C ASP A 67 -5.90 13.83 1.60
N VAL A 68 -4.69 13.29 1.41
CA VAL A 68 -3.65 13.89 0.58
C VAL A 68 -4.09 14.01 -0.88
N TYR A 69 -4.74 12.97 -1.42
CA TYR A 69 -5.19 12.98 -2.81
C TYR A 69 -6.19 14.10 -3.09
N ASN A 70 -7.23 14.24 -2.27
CA ASN A 70 -8.25 15.29 -2.44
C ASN A 70 -7.64 16.69 -2.26
N LYS A 71 -6.79 16.87 -1.25
CA LYS A 71 -6.11 18.15 -1.01
C LYS A 71 -5.30 18.63 -2.21
N VAL A 72 -4.67 17.70 -2.93
CA VAL A 72 -3.84 18.01 -4.12
C VAL A 72 -4.70 18.19 -5.37
N ASN A 73 -5.63 17.27 -5.62
CA ASN A 73 -6.31 17.16 -6.92
C ASN A 73 -7.69 17.84 -6.93
N LYS A 74 -8.25 18.21 -5.76
CA LYS A 74 -9.63 18.74 -5.64
C LYS A 74 -10.65 17.80 -6.25
N ASP A 75 -10.42 16.51 -6.14
CA ASP A 75 -11.18 15.43 -6.75
C ASP A 75 -11.28 14.26 -5.76
N VAL A 76 -12.34 13.45 -5.84
CA VAL A 76 -12.48 12.25 -5.03
C VAL A 76 -11.67 11.11 -5.63
N LEU A 77 -11.01 10.35 -4.77
CA LEU A 77 -10.23 9.19 -5.21
C LEU A 77 -11.14 8.11 -5.79
N GLY A 78 -12.26 7.86 -5.15
CA GLY A 78 -13.24 6.84 -5.52
C GLY A 78 -13.61 5.93 -4.36
N ASP A 79 -14.02 4.72 -4.69
CA ASP A 79 -14.53 3.73 -3.74
C ASP A 79 -13.57 2.54 -3.62
N VAL A 80 -13.18 2.21 -2.39
CA VAL A 80 -12.25 1.15 -1.99
C VAL A 80 -10.85 1.28 -2.60
N LEU A 81 -9.98 2.06 -1.95
CA LEU A 81 -8.55 2.05 -2.23
C LEU A 81 -7.90 0.77 -1.68
N GLN A 82 -7.80 -0.25 -2.53
CA GLN A 82 -7.31 -1.57 -2.14
C GLN A 82 -5.81 -1.61 -1.86
N SER A 83 -5.01 -1.01 -2.73
CA SER A 83 -3.55 -1.02 -2.62
C SER A 83 -2.91 0.13 -3.36
N ILE A 84 -1.61 0.33 -3.07
CA ILE A 84 -0.78 1.34 -3.73
C ILE A 84 0.53 0.67 -4.16
N THR A 85 0.98 0.98 -5.38
CA THR A 85 2.30 0.57 -5.87
C THR A 85 3.03 1.77 -6.42
N ILE A 86 4.29 1.94 -6.06
CA ILE A 86 5.16 2.92 -6.72
C ILE A 86 6.03 2.21 -7.74
N ALA A 87 6.07 2.77 -8.95
CA ALA A 87 7.00 2.37 -10.00
C ALA A 87 7.61 3.62 -10.60
N ASP A 88 8.93 3.68 -10.59
CA ASP A 88 9.71 4.84 -11.03
C ASP A 88 9.26 6.15 -10.34
N THR A 89 8.69 7.08 -11.08
CA THR A 89 8.24 8.40 -10.59
C THR A 89 6.74 8.45 -10.31
N SER A 90 6.04 7.33 -10.48
CA SER A 90 4.58 7.22 -10.45
C SER A 90 4.09 6.42 -9.24
N ALA A 91 2.95 6.82 -8.68
CA ALA A 91 2.17 6.02 -7.75
C ALA A 91 0.89 5.55 -8.44
N TYR A 92 0.65 4.25 -8.42
CA TYR A 92 -0.52 3.57 -8.95
C TYR A 92 -1.43 3.20 -7.79
N LEU A 93 -2.65 3.72 -7.80
CA LEU A 93 -3.65 3.59 -6.75
C LEU A 93 -4.76 2.67 -7.26
N MET A 94 -4.83 1.43 -6.77
CA MET A 94 -5.84 0.45 -7.17
C MET A 94 -7.16 0.77 -6.48
N VAL A 95 -8.08 1.44 -7.18
CA VAL A 95 -9.41 1.82 -6.67
C VAL A 95 -10.41 0.76 -7.09
N ASN A 96 -10.53 -0.26 -6.26
CA ASN A 96 -11.17 -1.54 -6.58
C ASN A 96 -12.64 -1.41 -7.01
N ALA A 97 -13.50 -0.85 -6.15
CA ALA A 97 -14.93 -0.75 -6.43
C ALA A 97 -15.25 0.31 -7.50
N SER A 98 -14.31 1.19 -7.82
CA SER A 98 -14.43 2.15 -8.92
C SER A 98 -13.87 1.63 -10.25
N ASN A 99 -13.41 0.38 -10.33
CA ASN A 99 -12.88 -0.26 -11.54
C ASN A 99 -11.79 0.56 -12.25
N LYS A 100 -10.91 1.20 -11.48
CA LYS A 100 -9.86 2.05 -12.04
C LYS A 100 -8.57 2.01 -11.23
N ILE A 101 -7.47 2.32 -11.91
CA ILE A 101 -6.19 2.64 -11.31
C ILE A 101 -5.95 4.12 -11.54
N ILE A 102 -5.80 4.90 -10.49
CA ILE A 102 -5.39 6.30 -10.58
C ILE A 102 -3.88 6.36 -10.59
N VAL A 103 -3.31 7.12 -11.53
CA VAL A 103 -1.85 7.32 -11.63
C VAL A 103 -1.51 8.74 -11.22
N THR A 104 -0.64 8.85 -10.22
CA THR A 104 -0.19 10.15 -9.70
C THR A 104 1.33 10.24 -9.71
N SER A 105 1.87 11.45 -9.69
CA SER A 105 3.29 11.65 -9.39
C SER A 105 3.58 11.25 -7.93
N LYS A 106 4.59 10.42 -7.69
CA LYS A 106 5.02 10.08 -6.32
C LYS A 106 5.53 11.29 -5.53
N TYR A 107 6.06 12.31 -6.22
CA TYR A 107 6.64 13.51 -5.60
C TYR A 107 5.62 14.60 -5.23
N SER A 108 4.36 14.48 -5.67
CA SER A 108 3.37 15.52 -5.43
C SER A 108 1.94 15.00 -5.25
N CYS A 109 1.71 13.70 -5.40
CA CYS A 109 0.39 13.08 -5.43
C CYS A 109 -0.56 13.67 -6.52
N LYS A 110 -0.03 14.45 -7.47
CA LYS A 110 -0.84 15.03 -8.55
C LYS A 110 -1.18 13.96 -9.59
N LYS A 111 -2.47 13.77 -9.83
CA LYS A 111 -3.02 12.86 -10.85
C LYS A 111 -2.64 13.33 -12.25
N TYR A 112 -2.27 12.41 -13.10
CA TYR A 112 -2.01 12.68 -14.52
C TYR A 112 -2.55 11.60 -15.47
N ALA A 113 -2.95 10.42 -14.95
CA ALA A 113 -3.59 9.39 -15.74
C ALA A 113 -4.61 8.58 -14.92
N SER A 114 -5.45 7.83 -15.62
CA SER A 114 -6.34 6.81 -15.07
C SER A 114 -6.40 5.65 -16.04
N ILE A 115 -6.37 4.42 -15.51
CA ILE A 115 -6.39 3.17 -16.29
C ILE A 115 -7.64 2.41 -15.86
N THR A 116 -8.48 1.98 -16.80
CA THR A 116 -9.65 1.14 -16.51
C THR A 116 -9.21 -0.32 -16.37
N VAL A 117 -9.46 -0.90 -15.21
CA VAL A 117 -9.28 -2.33 -14.91
C VAL A 117 -10.45 -2.75 -14.03
N ALA A 118 -11.13 -3.83 -14.38
CA ALA A 118 -12.31 -4.30 -13.65
C ALA A 118 -11.91 -4.98 -12.32
N GLY A 119 -12.25 -4.37 -11.19
CA GLY A 119 -11.93 -4.87 -9.86
C GLY A 119 -10.43 -5.02 -9.57
N PRO A 120 -9.59 -3.97 -9.77
CA PRO A 120 -8.14 -4.06 -9.55
C PRO A 120 -7.83 -4.27 -8.07
N ARG A 121 -6.93 -5.21 -7.75
CA ARG A 121 -6.57 -5.54 -6.37
C ARG A 121 -5.15 -5.09 -6.02
N TYR A 122 -4.16 -5.74 -6.58
CA TYR A 122 -2.75 -5.47 -6.32
C TYR A 122 -1.98 -5.35 -7.62
N MET A 123 -0.87 -4.64 -7.58
CA MET A 123 0.01 -4.44 -8.71
C MET A 123 1.46 -4.68 -8.30
N VAL A 124 2.24 -5.28 -9.22
CA VAL A 124 3.70 -5.29 -9.17
C VAL A 124 4.25 -4.76 -10.49
N ALA A 125 5.31 -3.97 -10.40
CA ALA A 125 6.04 -3.51 -11.57
C ALA A 125 7.24 -4.41 -11.86
N ASN A 126 7.47 -4.72 -13.14
CA ASN A 126 8.66 -5.41 -13.65
C ASN A 126 9.19 -4.61 -14.84
N GLY A 127 10.16 -3.75 -14.59
CA GLY A 127 10.63 -2.76 -15.55
C GLY A 127 9.50 -1.81 -15.98
N LYS A 128 9.19 -1.76 -17.27
CA LYS A 128 8.12 -0.92 -17.83
C LYS A 128 6.76 -1.62 -17.91
N THR A 129 6.64 -2.83 -17.37
CA THR A 129 5.40 -3.59 -17.35
C THR A 129 4.83 -3.66 -15.95
N GLY A 130 3.56 -3.28 -15.79
CA GLY A 130 2.77 -3.50 -14.58
C GLY A 130 1.89 -4.74 -14.74
N TYR A 131 1.86 -5.58 -13.71
CA TYR A 131 0.95 -6.71 -13.60
C TYR A 131 -0.07 -6.42 -12.51
N VAL A 132 -1.35 -6.44 -12.84
CA VAL A 132 -2.45 -6.05 -11.94
C VAL A 132 -3.43 -7.20 -11.81
N THR A 133 -3.62 -7.71 -10.59
CA THR A 133 -4.67 -8.69 -10.32
C THR A 133 -6.04 -8.05 -10.40
N ALA A 134 -6.97 -8.69 -11.09
CA ALA A 134 -8.32 -8.20 -11.38
C ALA A 134 -9.37 -9.27 -11.07
N TRP A 135 -10.19 -9.01 -10.05
CA TRP A 135 -11.15 -9.99 -9.54
C TRP A 135 -12.26 -10.32 -10.53
N THR A 136 -12.85 -9.27 -11.13
CA THR A 136 -14.08 -9.41 -11.95
C THR A 136 -13.90 -10.41 -13.08
N ASN A 137 -12.71 -10.46 -13.67
CA ASN A 137 -12.43 -11.31 -14.82
C ASN A 137 -11.55 -12.51 -14.51
N ASN A 138 -11.11 -12.69 -13.24
CA ASN A 138 -10.15 -13.73 -12.85
C ASN A 138 -8.90 -13.71 -13.73
N GLU A 139 -8.25 -12.54 -13.78
CA GLU A 139 -7.10 -12.33 -14.67
C GLU A 139 -6.04 -11.42 -14.01
N VAL A 140 -4.87 -11.41 -14.62
CA VAL A 140 -3.85 -10.40 -14.43
C VAL A 140 -3.85 -9.49 -15.64
N ALA A 141 -4.23 -8.22 -15.47
CA ALA A 141 -4.08 -7.22 -16.51
C ALA A 141 -2.62 -6.84 -16.68
N VAL A 142 -2.16 -6.75 -17.92
CA VAL A 142 -0.81 -6.33 -18.29
C VAL A 142 -0.87 -4.87 -18.71
N VAL A 143 -0.11 -4.02 -18.04
CA VAL A 143 -0.12 -2.57 -18.23
C VAL A 143 1.26 -2.09 -18.71
N ASP A 144 1.30 -1.33 -19.78
CA ASP A 144 2.49 -0.57 -20.16
C ASP A 144 2.56 0.70 -19.28
N LEU A 145 3.57 0.77 -18.40
CA LEU A 145 3.77 1.87 -17.47
C LEU A 145 4.30 3.14 -18.14
N THR A 146 4.78 3.06 -19.38
CA THR A 146 5.21 4.23 -20.14
C THR A 146 4.00 4.99 -20.70
N THR A 147 3.00 4.24 -21.18
CA THR A 147 1.80 4.81 -21.81
C THR A 147 0.58 4.81 -20.88
N ASN A 148 0.66 4.13 -19.72
CA ASN A 148 -0.43 3.91 -18.78
C ASN A 148 -1.66 3.27 -19.45
N LYS A 149 -1.43 2.25 -20.29
CA LYS A 149 -2.49 1.52 -21.00
C LYS A 149 -2.42 0.03 -20.72
N VAL A 150 -3.58 -0.61 -20.64
CA VAL A 150 -3.68 -2.07 -20.66
C VAL A 150 -3.29 -2.56 -22.05
N THR A 151 -2.34 -3.49 -22.11
CA THR A 151 -1.83 -4.07 -23.37
C THR A 151 -2.23 -5.54 -23.56
N GLY A 152 -2.75 -6.16 -22.51
CA GLY A 152 -3.19 -7.55 -22.55
C GLY A 152 -3.70 -8.02 -21.19
N SER A 153 -4.12 -9.28 -21.13
CA SER A 153 -4.49 -9.93 -19.87
C SER A 153 -4.10 -11.42 -19.89
N ILE A 154 -3.93 -11.98 -18.70
CA ILE A 154 -3.53 -13.39 -18.49
C ILE A 154 -4.58 -14.01 -17.58
N LYS A 155 -5.29 -15.05 -18.05
CA LYS A 155 -6.23 -15.79 -17.21
C LYS A 155 -5.51 -16.57 -16.13
N VAL A 156 -6.04 -16.52 -14.91
CA VAL A 156 -5.51 -17.19 -13.72
C VAL A 156 -6.64 -17.89 -12.95
N GLY A 157 -6.40 -18.34 -11.72
CA GLY A 157 -7.45 -18.90 -10.86
C GLY A 157 -8.42 -17.83 -10.36
N THR A 158 -9.39 -18.26 -9.56
CA THR A 158 -10.51 -17.42 -9.11
C THR A 158 -10.05 -16.39 -8.07
N GLY A 159 -10.54 -15.16 -8.20
CA GLY A 159 -10.33 -14.07 -7.24
C GLY A 159 -8.85 -13.78 -6.97
N PRO A 160 -8.04 -13.43 -7.99
CA PRO A 160 -6.61 -13.21 -7.80
C PRO A 160 -6.35 -12.00 -6.88
N GLU A 161 -5.50 -12.20 -5.87
CA GLU A 161 -5.10 -11.23 -4.85
C GLU A 161 -3.64 -10.80 -5.00
N GLY A 162 -2.84 -10.99 -3.98
CA GLY A 162 -1.43 -10.63 -3.99
C GLY A 162 -0.65 -11.27 -5.13
N LEU A 163 0.41 -10.58 -5.55
CA LEU A 163 1.31 -11.07 -6.59
C LEU A 163 2.75 -10.61 -6.31
N ILE A 164 3.71 -11.38 -6.79
CA ILE A 164 5.14 -11.07 -6.64
C ILE A 164 5.94 -11.58 -7.84
N VAL A 165 6.93 -10.79 -8.28
CA VAL A 165 7.90 -11.23 -9.28
C VAL A 165 9.13 -11.77 -8.57
N ASN A 166 9.54 -13.00 -8.92
CA ASN A 166 10.77 -13.62 -8.43
C ASN A 166 11.41 -14.49 -9.52
N GLY A 167 12.68 -14.31 -9.81
CA GLY A 167 13.42 -15.12 -10.78
C GLY A 167 12.84 -15.15 -12.21
N GLY A 168 12.27 -14.02 -12.68
CA GLY A 168 11.63 -13.94 -14.01
C GLY A 168 10.27 -14.63 -14.10
N LYS A 169 9.69 -15.01 -12.98
CA LYS A 169 8.33 -15.55 -12.84
C LYS A 169 7.47 -14.61 -11.99
N LEU A 170 6.20 -14.48 -12.38
CA LEU A 170 5.17 -13.81 -11.59
C LEU A 170 4.34 -14.89 -10.89
N TYR A 171 4.24 -14.81 -9.57
CA TYR A 171 3.39 -15.66 -8.74
C TYR A 171 2.16 -14.90 -8.36
N VAL A 172 0.98 -15.51 -8.54
CA VAL A 172 -0.33 -14.88 -8.30
C VAL A 172 -1.14 -15.76 -7.36
N ALA A 173 -1.57 -15.21 -6.24
CA ALA A 173 -2.41 -15.88 -5.26
C ALA A 173 -3.86 -15.87 -5.75
N ASN A 174 -4.45 -17.03 -6.01
CA ASN A 174 -5.85 -17.17 -6.37
C ASN A 174 -6.64 -17.47 -5.10
N SER A 175 -7.34 -16.48 -4.57
CA SER A 175 -7.96 -16.56 -3.25
C SER A 175 -9.41 -17.07 -3.25
N GLY A 176 -10.01 -17.18 -4.44
CA GLY A 176 -11.43 -17.53 -4.57
C GLY A 176 -12.38 -16.35 -4.58
N GLY A 177 -11.91 -15.12 -4.33
CA GLY A 177 -12.79 -13.95 -4.23
C GLY A 177 -13.73 -14.04 -3.03
N TYR A 178 -15.03 -14.14 -3.30
CA TYR A 178 -16.05 -14.41 -2.27
C TYR A 178 -16.25 -15.91 -2.00
N GLY A 179 -15.59 -16.77 -2.76
CA GLY A 179 -15.63 -18.23 -2.60
C GLY A 179 -14.30 -18.76 -2.08
N LYS A 180 -13.85 -19.86 -2.69
CA LYS A 180 -12.64 -20.59 -2.28
C LYS A 180 -11.83 -20.98 -3.53
N ASP A 181 -10.52 -20.72 -3.46
CA ASP A 181 -9.49 -21.26 -4.34
C ASP A 181 -8.27 -21.57 -3.45
N ASN A 182 -7.41 -22.48 -3.89
CA ASN A 182 -6.23 -22.91 -3.14
C ASN A 182 -5.01 -23.01 -4.04
N THR A 183 -4.92 -22.12 -5.04
CA THR A 183 -3.86 -22.20 -6.03
C THR A 183 -3.01 -20.94 -6.11
N VAL A 184 -1.79 -21.10 -6.59
CA VAL A 184 -0.89 -20.04 -7.02
C VAL A 184 -0.59 -20.27 -8.51
N SER A 185 -0.95 -19.30 -9.35
CA SER A 185 -0.56 -19.30 -10.76
C SER A 185 0.86 -18.78 -10.91
N VAL A 186 1.71 -19.48 -11.67
CA VAL A 186 3.06 -19.07 -12.01
C VAL A 186 3.11 -18.69 -13.48
N ILE A 187 3.46 -17.45 -13.76
CA ILE A 187 3.48 -16.86 -15.10
C ILE A 187 4.91 -16.55 -15.49
N ASP A 188 5.33 -16.91 -16.68
CA ASP A 188 6.60 -16.45 -17.25
C ASP A 188 6.46 -15.00 -17.73
N VAL A 189 7.24 -14.07 -17.17
CA VAL A 189 7.13 -12.63 -17.49
C VAL A 189 7.64 -12.27 -18.90
N LYS A 190 8.34 -13.20 -19.58
CA LYS A 190 8.79 -12.97 -20.96
C LYS A 190 7.71 -13.28 -21.98
N THR A 191 6.91 -14.31 -21.69
CA THR A 191 5.88 -14.81 -22.61
C THR A 191 4.46 -14.44 -22.21
N ASN A 192 4.27 -13.94 -20.95
CA ASN A 192 2.97 -13.70 -20.34
C ASN A 192 2.06 -14.94 -20.33
N ALA A 193 2.65 -16.12 -20.21
CA ALA A 193 1.92 -17.38 -20.17
C ALA A 193 2.00 -18.04 -18.80
N VAL A 194 0.89 -18.63 -18.35
CA VAL A 194 0.88 -19.49 -17.14
C VAL A 194 1.67 -20.75 -17.46
N VAL A 195 2.74 -20.99 -16.73
CA VAL A 195 3.64 -22.14 -16.90
C VAL A 195 3.44 -23.22 -15.83
N LYS A 196 2.80 -22.87 -14.72
CA LYS A 196 2.51 -23.80 -13.62
C LYS A 196 1.35 -23.27 -12.78
N THR A 197 0.56 -24.19 -12.24
CA THR A 197 -0.37 -23.95 -11.14
C THR A 197 0.07 -24.79 -9.96
N ILE A 198 0.24 -24.16 -8.80
CA ILE A 198 0.73 -24.79 -7.56
C ILE A 198 -0.43 -24.85 -6.58
N SER A 199 -0.72 -26.02 -6.02
CA SER A 199 -1.68 -26.15 -4.91
C SER A 199 -1.04 -25.73 -3.59
N VAL A 200 -1.76 -24.87 -2.83
CA VAL A 200 -1.38 -24.38 -1.50
C VAL A 200 -2.55 -24.60 -0.52
N ALA A 201 -2.55 -23.91 0.62
CA ALA A 201 -3.73 -23.91 1.48
C ALA A 201 -4.80 -22.94 0.95
N ASP A 202 -6.02 -23.04 1.49
CA ASP A 202 -7.17 -22.28 1.02
C ASP A 202 -7.00 -20.76 1.17
N CYS A 203 -7.51 -20.02 0.19
CA CYS A 203 -7.55 -18.57 0.13
C CYS A 203 -6.16 -17.90 0.29
N PRO A 204 -5.19 -18.17 -0.59
CA PRO A 204 -3.90 -17.48 -0.57
C PRO A 204 -4.09 -15.98 -0.82
N LYS A 205 -3.34 -15.12 -0.07
CA LYS A 205 -3.54 -13.67 -0.05
C LYS A 205 -2.30 -12.85 -0.42
N ALA A 206 -1.19 -13.09 0.25
CA ALA A 206 0.00 -12.23 0.13
C ALA A 206 1.28 -13.05 0.15
N PHE A 207 2.33 -12.51 -0.45
CA PHE A 207 3.63 -13.17 -0.58
C PHE A 207 4.75 -12.41 0.13
N ALA A 208 5.78 -13.17 0.51
CA ALA A 208 7.11 -12.66 0.86
C ALA A 208 8.20 -13.59 0.30
N VAL A 209 9.38 -13.03 0.01
CA VAL A 209 10.56 -13.83 -0.38
C VAL A 209 11.60 -13.74 0.72
N ASP A 210 12.00 -14.90 1.26
CA ASP A 210 13.01 -14.99 2.31
C ASP A 210 14.44 -14.85 1.78
N LYS A 211 15.42 -14.71 2.69
CA LYS A 211 16.84 -14.57 2.33
C LYS A 211 17.42 -15.81 1.61
N ASN A 212 16.74 -16.95 1.68
CA ASN A 212 17.14 -18.18 0.99
C ASN A 212 16.48 -18.29 -0.41
N GLY A 213 15.67 -17.28 -0.81
CA GLY A 213 14.95 -17.25 -2.07
C GLY A 213 13.65 -18.06 -2.08
N SER A 214 13.23 -18.65 -0.96
CA SER A 214 11.93 -19.33 -0.87
C SER A 214 10.79 -18.31 -0.88
N ILE A 215 9.68 -18.68 -1.51
CA ILE A 215 8.48 -17.85 -1.58
C ILE A 215 7.50 -18.30 -0.51
N TRP A 216 7.17 -17.41 0.39
CA TRP A 216 6.13 -17.62 1.39
C TRP A 216 4.83 -17.03 0.91
N VAL A 217 3.73 -17.75 1.12
CA VAL A 217 2.38 -17.25 0.90
C VAL A 217 1.53 -17.49 2.14
N VAL A 218 0.88 -16.43 2.61
CA VAL A 218 -0.14 -16.53 3.64
C VAL A 218 -1.46 -16.92 3.00
N CYS A 219 -2.08 -17.97 3.53
CA CYS A 219 -3.39 -18.46 3.13
C CYS A 219 -4.35 -18.20 4.27
N ALA A 220 -5.43 -17.47 4.00
CA ALA A 220 -6.38 -17.07 5.05
C ALA A 220 -7.17 -18.26 5.60
N GLY A 221 -7.28 -19.35 4.85
CA GLY A 221 -8.29 -20.36 5.12
C GLY A 221 -9.67 -19.89 4.64
N TYR A 222 -10.65 -20.73 4.73
CA TYR A 222 -12.00 -20.46 4.27
C TYR A 222 -13.00 -20.55 5.42
N THR A 223 -13.86 -19.57 5.58
CA THR A 223 -14.98 -19.60 6.51
C THR A 223 -16.27 -19.89 5.75
N ASP A 224 -16.83 -21.08 5.96
CA ASP A 224 -18.13 -21.43 5.42
C ASP A 224 -19.22 -21.05 6.43
N TRP A 225 -19.91 -19.96 6.15
CA TRP A 225 -20.98 -19.45 7.01
C TRP A 225 -22.25 -20.32 6.99
N THR A 226 -22.43 -21.14 5.95
CA THR A 226 -23.58 -22.03 5.79
C THR A 226 -23.34 -23.38 6.45
N THR A 227 -22.12 -23.92 6.27
CA THR A 227 -21.72 -25.22 6.85
C THR A 227 -20.36 -25.05 7.53
N PRO A 228 -20.32 -24.61 8.80
CA PRO A 228 -19.06 -24.32 9.51
C PRO A 228 -18.05 -25.48 9.54
N ALA A 229 -18.53 -26.74 9.45
CA ALA A 229 -17.67 -27.93 9.36
C ALA A 229 -16.78 -27.97 8.10
N ASN A 230 -17.14 -27.21 7.04
CA ASN A 230 -16.35 -27.09 5.81
C ASN A 230 -15.31 -25.97 5.89
N SER A 231 -15.28 -25.23 6.99
CA SER A 231 -14.30 -24.16 7.19
C SER A 231 -12.88 -24.73 7.36
N THR A 232 -11.91 -23.97 6.88
CA THR A 232 -10.48 -24.35 6.98
C THR A 232 -9.69 -23.26 7.67
N SER A 233 -8.66 -23.66 8.42
CA SER A 233 -7.78 -22.73 9.14
C SER A 233 -6.79 -22.05 8.21
N GLY A 234 -6.27 -20.91 8.64
CA GLY A 234 -5.16 -20.22 7.98
C GLY A 234 -3.87 -21.06 7.94
N ALA A 235 -2.97 -20.70 7.05
CA ALA A 235 -1.67 -21.33 6.93
C ALA A 235 -0.61 -20.39 6.33
N LEU A 236 0.65 -20.67 6.64
CA LEU A 236 1.80 -20.22 5.86
C LEU A 236 2.28 -21.37 4.98
N CYS A 237 2.30 -21.18 3.68
CA CYS A 237 2.88 -22.12 2.73
C CYS A 237 4.22 -21.58 2.22
N LYS A 238 5.24 -22.42 2.24
CA LYS A 238 6.58 -22.12 1.71
C LYS A 238 6.78 -22.87 0.41
N ILE A 239 7.02 -22.16 -0.67
CA ILE A 239 7.19 -22.68 -2.02
C ILE A 239 8.68 -22.61 -2.38
N ASN A 240 9.25 -23.75 -2.82
CA ASN A 240 10.55 -23.76 -3.47
C ASN A 240 10.38 -23.27 -4.92
N PRO A 241 10.99 -22.15 -5.35
CA PRO A 241 10.78 -21.61 -6.70
C PRO A 241 11.39 -22.46 -7.82
N SER A 242 12.30 -23.39 -7.51
CA SER A 242 12.96 -24.25 -8.50
C SER A 242 12.20 -25.56 -8.73
N THR A 243 11.65 -26.17 -7.67
CA THR A 243 10.94 -27.47 -7.74
C THR A 243 9.41 -27.32 -7.69
N TYR A 244 8.92 -26.17 -7.21
CA TYR A 244 7.51 -25.89 -6.89
C TYR A 244 6.95 -26.76 -5.74
N GLU A 245 7.81 -27.41 -4.99
CA GLU A 245 7.41 -28.13 -3.78
C GLU A 245 6.91 -27.16 -2.71
N VAL A 246 5.88 -27.57 -1.98
CA VAL A 246 5.21 -26.76 -0.96
C VAL A 246 5.30 -27.44 0.39
N SER A 247 5.81 -26.74 1.39
CA SER A 247 5.64 -27.09 2.79
C SER A 247 4.63 -26.17 3.45
N LYS A 248 3.89 -26.67 4.47
CA LYS A 248 2.78 -25.95 5.12
C LYS A 248 2.97 -25.88 6.61
N ILE A 249 2.77 -24.70 7.19
CA ILE A 249 2.66 -24.47 8.63
C ILE A 249 1.23 -23.97 8.90
N GLY A 250 0.44 -24.74 9.67
CA GLY A 250 -0.92 -24.37 10.02
C GLY A 250 -0.96 -23.19 11.01
N ILE A 251 -1.96 -22.33 10.88
CA ILE A 251 -2.25 -21.23 11.79
C ILE A 251 -3.60 -21.53 12.44
N ALA A 252 -3.61 -21.72 13.75
CA ALA A 252 -4.84 -22.04 14.47
C ALA A 252 -5.57 -20.77 14.94
N GLY A 253 -6.91 -20.81 14.91
CA GLY A 253 -7.77 -19.87 15.62
C GLY A 253 -8.10 -18.56 14.90
N PHE A 254 -7.49 -18.26 13.74
CA PHE A 254 -7.83 -17.06 12.96
C PHE A 254 -7.40 -17.18 11.49
N ASN A 255 -7.87 -16.25 10.68
CA ASN A 255 -7.68 -16.19 9.23
C ASN A 255 -6.83 -14.96 8.86
N PRO A 256 -5.50 -15.09 8.66
CA PRO A 256 -4.62 -13.96 8.36
C PRO A 256 -4.73 -13.54 6.89
N ASP A 257 -4.75 -12.23 6.61
CA ASP A 257 -4.79 -11.68 5.26
C ASP A 257 -3.48 -11.03 4.82
N LYS A 258 -2.61 -10.66 5.76
CA LYS A 258 -1.40 -9.89 5.49
C LYS A 258 -0.15 -10.70 5.82
N LEU A 259 0.87 -10.54 4.98
CA LEU A 259 2.20 -11.12 5.17
C LEU A 259 3.24 -10.05 4.82
N GLN A 260 4.18 -9.86 5.72
CA GLN A 260 5.33 -8.97 5.55
C GLN A 260 6.60 -9.72 5.97
N ILE A 261 7.75 -9.23 5.56
CA ILE A 261 9.06 -9.74 5.98
C ILE A 261 9.96 -8.58 6.37
N ASN A 262 10.83 -8.77 7.36
CA ASN A 262 11.80 -7.75 7.75
C ASN A 262 12.88 -7.52 6.68
N SER A 263 13.68 -6.46 6.83
CA SER A 263 14.76 -6.11 5.87
C SER A 263 15.82 -7.19 5.76
N ALA A 264 16.10 -7.94 6.85
CA ALA A 264 17.04 -9.08 6.83
C ALA A 264 16.45 -10.32 6.13
N LYS A 265 15.17 -10.29 5.78
CA LYS A 265 14.42 -11.39 5.14
C LYS A 265 14.49 -12.72 5.90
N ASP A 266 14.53 -12.65 7.22
CA ASP A 266 14.59 -13.83 8.08
C ASP A 266 13.47 -13.95 9.10
N LYS A 267 12.61 -12.93 9.22
CA LYS A 267 11.43 -12.93 10.07
C LYS A 267 10.19 -12.54 9.29
N LEU A 268 9.20 -13.42 9.30
CA LEU A 268 7.87 -13.17 8.75
C LEU A 268 7.00 -12.51 9.80
N TYR A 269 6.14 -11.58 9.35
CA TYR A 269 5.07 -10.99 10.12
C TYR A 269 3.75 -11.27 9.40
N TYR A 270 2.76 -11.79 10.11
CA TYR A 270 1.46 -12.10 9.52
C TYR A 270 0.32 -11.82 10.51
N GLY A 271 -0.86 -11.63 9.98
CA GLY A 271 -2.05 -11.22 10.71
C GLY A 271 -2.95 -10.37 9.84
N GLY A 272 -3.50 -9.30 10.40
CA GLY A 272 -4.24 -8.29 9.63
C GLY A 272 -5.44 -8.89 8.92
N SER A 273 -6.55 -8.98 9.62
CA SER A 273 -7.85 -9.32 9.07
C SER A 273 -8.92 -8.94 10.09
N TYR A 274 -10.19 -9.03 9.69
CA TYR A 274 -11.29 -8.84 10.62
C TYR A 274 -11.27 -9.96 11.67
N GLY A 275 -11.02 -9.60 12.94
CA GLY A 275 -11.01 -10.55 14.06
C GLY A 275 -9.67 -11.25 14.32
N ALA A 276 -8.60 -10.93 13.61
CA ALA A 276 -7.26 -11.43 13.96
C ALA A 276 -6.85 -10.90 15.36
N PRO A 277 -6.31 -11.75 16.26
CA PRO A 277 -5.99 -11.36 17.62
C PRO A 277 -4.70 -10.55 17.76
N GLY A 278 -4.01 -10.30 16.65
CA GLY A 278 -2.78 -9.52 16.63
C GLY A 278 -1.94 -9.69 15.38
N ILE A 279 -0.72 -9.19 15.47
CA ILE A 279 0.35 -9.39 14.49
C ILE A 279 1.32 -10.41 15.07
N TYR A 280 1.55 -11.49 14.35
CA TYR A 280 2.45 -12.58 14.71
C TYR A 280 3.79 -12.40 14.04
N GLN A 281 4.87 -12.82 14.71
CA GLN A 281 6.22 -12.83 14.17
C GLN A 281 6.76 -14.26 14.19
N MET A 282 7.36 -14.73 13.11
CA MET A 282 7.92 -16.07 13.00
C MET A 282 9.25 -16.04 12.26
N ASP A 283 10.23 -16.78 12.75
CA ASP A 283 11.50 -17.04 12.03
C ASP A 283 11.24 -17.92 10.79
N ILE A 284 11.93 -17.66 9.69
CA ILE A 284 11.81 -18.46 8.46
C ILE A 284 12.29 -19.92 8.60
N ALA A 285 13.02 -20.25 9.67
CA ALA A 285 13.44 -21.59 10.02
C ALA A 285 12.45 -22.32 10.95
N ALA A 286 11.44 -21.63 11.47
CA ALA A 286 10.45 -22.23 12.36
C ALA A 286 9.61 -23.28 11.62
N THR A 287 9.26 -24.36 12.33
CA THR A 287 8.44 -25.46 11.82
C THR A 287 7.00 -25.42 12.34
N ALA A 288 6.68 -24.48 13.24
CA ALA A 288 5.35 -24.26 13.80
C ALA A 288 5.08 -22.77 13.95
N ALA A 289 3.82 -22.39 13.82
CA ALA A 289 3.36 -21.03 14.09
C ALA A 289 3.42 -20.74 15.61
N PRO A 290 3.81 -19.52 16.04
CA PRO A 290 3.77 -19.12 17.43
C PRO A 290 2.33 -19.12 17.96
N ALA A 291 2.15 -19.52 19.22
CA ALA A 291 0.84 -19.59 19.87
C ALA A 291 0.28 -18.19 20.20
N ASN A 292 1.14 -17.22 20.48
CA ASN A 292 0.75 -15.87 20.89
C ASN A 292 1.19 -14.83 19.86
N PRO A 293 0.41 -13.76 19.68
CA PRO A 293 0.83 -12.65 18.82
C PRO A 293 2.03 -11.91 19.42
N PHE A 294 2.87 -11.40 18.54
CA PHE A 294 3.99 -10.52 18.89
C PHE A 294 3.48 -9.13 19.32
N VAL A 295 2.42 -8.65 18.68
CA VAL A 295 1.67 -7.47 19.08
C VAL A 295 0.20 -7.84 19.15
N SER A 296 -0.38 -7.80 20.36
CA SER A 296 -1.80 -8.09 20.58
C SER A 296 -2.68 -6.92 20.19
N GLY A 297 -3.84 -7.20 19.58
CA GLY A 297 -4.84 -6.20 19.20
C GLY A 297 -5.60 -6.61 17.94
N SER A 298 -6.70 -5.92 17.66
CA SER A 298 -7.45 -6.11 16.41
C SER A 298 -6.92 -5.13 15.37
N PHE A 299 -6.18 -5.64 14.38
CA PHE A 299 -5.58 -4.84 13.33
C PHE A 299 -6.07 -5.34 11.96
N TYR A 300 -6.61 -4.42 11.15
CA TYR A 300 -7.07 -4.72 9.81
C TYR A 300 -5.92 -4.87 8.81
N GLY A 301 -4.81 -4.19 9.07
CA GLY A 301 -3.59 -4.30 8.30
C GLY A 301 -2.37 -3.85 9.09
N PHE A 302 -1.21 -3.97 8.50
CA PHE A 302 0.03 -3.45 9.08
C PHE A 302 1.12 -3.27 8.03
N ALA A 303 2.18 -2.58 8.41
CA ALA A 303 3.44 -2.47 7.66
C ALA A 303 4.62 -2.57 8.62
N ILE A 304 5.74 -3.09 8.12
CA ILE A 304 7.02 -3.11 8.83
C ILE A 304 7.92 -2.05 8.22
N ASN A 305 8.42 -1.13 9.05
CA ASN A 305 9.36 -0.12 8.60
C ASN A 305 10.71 -0.79 8.24
N PRO A 306 11.14 -0.73 6.97
CA PRO A 306 12.34 -1.43 6.53
C PRO A 306 13.63 -0.86 7.15
N SER A 307 13.62 0.38 7.62
CA SER A 307 14.80 1.06 8.13
C SER A 307 15.10 0.72 9.60
N ASN A 308 14.05 0.51 10.43
CA ASN A 308 14.21 0.36 11.89
C ASN A 308 13.38 -0.80 12.49
N GLY A 309 12.59 -1.52 11.68
CA GLY A 309 11.78 -2.65 12.14
C GLY A 309 10.53 -2.25 12.94
N GLU A 310 10.20 -0.97 13.06
CA GLU A 310 8.94 -0.55 13.70
C GLU A 310 7.73 -1.14 12.99
N ILE A 311 6.69 -1.46 13.77
CA ILE A 311 5.44 -1.99 13.26
C ILE A 311 4.40 -0.88 13.22
N MET A 312 3.83 -0.63 12.05
CA MET A 312 2.73 0.29 11.83
C MET A 312 1.43 -0.51 11.71
N ALA A 313 0.68 -0.62 12.79
CA ALA A 313 -0.57 -1.40 12.84
C ALA A 313 -1.77 -0.51 12.50
N MET A 314 -2.69 -1.02 11.66
CA MET A 314 -3.85 -0.28 11.17
C MET A 314 -5.12 -0.77 11.89
N VAL A 315 -5.77 0.12 12.64
CA VAL A 315 -7.06 -0.12 13.29
C VAL A 315 -8.14 0.48 12.43
N ALA A 316 -9.07 -0.34 11.96
CA ALA A 316 -10.18 0.10 11.13
C ALA A 316 -11.51 0.09 11.91
N ASP A 317 -12.28 1.17 11.75
CA ASP A 317 -13.64 1.29 12.25
C ASP A 317 -14.48 2.01 11.17
N TRP A 318 -15.37 1.25 10.54
CA TRP A 318 -16.23 1.79 9.46
C TRP A 318 -17.44 2.58 9.98
N LYS A 319 -17.69 2.56 11.31
CA LYS A 319 -18.81 3.28 11.94
C LYS A 319 -18.39 4.64 12.47
N VAL A 320 -17.20 4.74 13.05
CA VAL A 320 -16.70 5.96 13.69
C VAL A 320 -15.36 6.36 13.08
N ALA A 321 -15.38 7.39 12.25
CA ALA A 321 -14.19 7.84 11.52
C ALA A 321 -12.99 8.15 12.44
N ALA A 322 -13.22 8.75 13.61
CA ALA A 322 -12.16 9.09 14.57
C ALA A 322 -11.47 7.86 15.21
N ASN A 323 -12.06 6.67 15.10
CA ASN A 323 -11.48 5.43 15.62
C ASN A 323 -10.51 4.77 14.65
N ASN A 324 -10.42 5.26 13.41
CA ASN A 324 -9.46 4.74 12.43
C ASN A 324 -8.07 5.27 12.75
N LYS A 325 -7.14 4.37 13.02
CA LYS A 325 -5.82 4.73 13.52
C LYS A 325 -4.71 3.94 12.85
N MET A 326 -3.57 4.60 12.71
CA MET A 326 -2.28 3.94 12.63
C MET A 326 -1.64 3.97 14.02
N VAL A 327 -1.25 2.82 14.54
CA VAL A 327 -0.56 2.68 15.84
C VAL A 327 0.87 2.23 15.58
N ARG A 328 1.84 3.01 16.05
CA ARG A 328 3.25 2.66 15.97
C ARG A 328 3.66 1.81 17.16
N TYR A 329 4.38 0.75 16.86
CA TYR A 329 5.07 -0.10 17.84
C TYR A 329 6.56 -0.16 17.52
N SER A 330 7.40 -0.29 18.55
CA SER A 330 8.82 -0.53 18.36
C SER A 330 9.08 -1.89 17.68
N ALA A 331 10.29 -2.11 17.21
CA ALA A 331 10.73 -3.41 16.70
C ALA A 331 10.66 -4.54 17.76
N THR A 332 10.47 -4.21 19.03
CA THR A 332 10.25 -5.15 20.15
C THR A 332 8.80 -5.29 20.58
N GLY A 333 7.84 -4.67 19.84
CA GLY A 333 6.41 -4.79 20.07
C GLY A 333 5.83 -3.82 21.14
N SER A 334 6.61 -2.85 21.65
CA SER A 334 6.11 -1.86 22.61
C SER A 334 5.40 -0.72 21.87
N LYS A 335 4.19 -0.33 22.33
CA LYS A 335 3.44 0.79 21.74
C LYS A 335 4.20 2.10 21.93
N ILE A 336 4.33 2.88 20.84
CA ILE A 336 5.01 4.18 20.82
C ILE A 336 3.98 5.31 20.78
N LYS A 337 3.12 5.33 19.74
CA LYS A 337 2.19 6.44 19.49
C LYS A 337 1.08 6.01 18.54
N GLU A 338 -0.01 6.77 18.52
CA GLU A 338 -1.11 6.56 17.56
C GLU A 338 -1.47 7.86 16.84
N TYR A 339 -2.04 7.70 15.63
CA TYR A 339 -2.46 8.79 14.77
C TYR A 339 -3.82 8.45 14.17
N VAL A 340 -4.72 9.42 14.11
CA VAL A 340 -5.99 9.27 13.38
C VAL A 340 -5.70 9.35 11.89
N VAL A 341 -6.19 8.38 11.13
CA VAL A 341 -6.05 8.27 9.66
C VAL A 341 -7.41 8.26 8.96
N GLY A 342 -7.44 8.05 7.66
CA GLY A 342 -8.71 7.90 6.93
C GLY A 342 -9.45 6.61 7.30
N VAL A 343 -10.70 6.48 6.84
CA VAL A 343 -11.58 5.34 7.15
C VAL A 343 -11.09 4.06 6.49
N GLY A 344 -11.08 2.96 7.24
CA GLY A 344 -10.68 1.65 6.76
C GLY A 344 -9.20 1.57 6.33
N PRO A 345 -8.22 1.96 7.19
CA PRO A 345 -6.81 1.84 6.84
C PRO A 345 -6.42 0.36 6.72
N ASN A 346 -5.96 -0.07 5.54
CA ASN A 346 -5.73 -1.48 5.24
C ASN A 346 -4.26 -1.86 5.05
N SER A 347 -3.40 -0.90 4.74
CA SER A 347 -1.97 -1.16 4.53
C SER A 347 -1.14 0.11 4.58
N GLY A 348 0.16 -0.06 4.86
CA GLY A 348 1.15 1.00 4.78
C GLY A 348 2.27 0.62 3.81
N TYR A 349 2.76 1.59 3.06
CA TYR A 349 3.77 1.42 2.02
C TYR A 349 4.94 2.37 2.27
N PHE A 350 6.13 1.81 2.45
CA PHE A 350 7.39 2.54 2.46
C PHE A 350 8.02 2.47 1.07
N PHE A 351 8.44 3.61 0.56
CA PHE A 351 9.04 3.72 -0.76
C PHE A 351 10.45 4.32 -0.61
N ASN A 352 11.42 3.46 -0.52
CA ASN A 352 12.84 3.83 -0.43
C ASN A 352 13.46 3.93 -1.83
#